data_0a6e211109f04416cb2f6dc29d504dc4
#
_entry.id   0a6e211109f04416cb2f6dc29d504dc4
#
_cell.length_a   1.000
_cell.length_b   1.000
_cell.length_c   1.000
_cell.angle_alpha   90.00
_cell.angle_beta   90.00
_cell.angle_gamma   90.00
#
_symmetry.space_group_name_H-M   'P 1'
#
loop_
_entity.id
_entity.type
_entity.pdbx_description
1 polymer ?
#
loop_
_entity_poly.entity_id
_entity_poly.type
_entity_poly.pdbx_seq_one_letter_code
_entity_poly.pdbx_strand_id
1 'polypeptide(L)'
;MLEFWAFDLVSDALAPDRKMNQQEFLERNGFSVVPYCYLDSEHDDQMVRKMLDQFDPKRFAYPVDGIIMEYDDIAYGKSLGATGHHENRLIALKWSDELYETRFRGVELATTRTGMVSITGLFDPVNIDGTVVSRAYLHNLDIFDEFQFGEGDTIHIYKANMIIPQIADNKTQSNTYTLPMRCPCCGGPLTVRRTVGGTRQLYCEN
;
A
#
# COMPACT_ATOMS: atom_id res chain seq x y z
N MET A 1 -20.25 -2.82 -17.14
CA MET A 1 -20.73 -1.42 -17.08
C MET A 1 -19.75 -0.65 -16.22
N LEU A 2 -19.32 0.55 -16.58
CA LEU A 2 -18.48 1.41 -15.74
C LEU A 2 -19.39 2.26 -14.87
N GLU A 3 -19.10 2.31 -13.57
CA GLU A 3 -19.78 3.19 -12.61
C GLU A 3 -18.80 4.30 -12.19
N PHE A 4 -19.34 5.49 -11.99
CA PHE A 4 -18.58 6.66 -11.58
C PHE A 4 -19.06 7.11 -10.19
N TRP A 5 -18.12 7.25 -9.26
CA TRP A 5 -18.36 7.73 -7.90
C TRP A 5 -17.51 8.97 -7.65
N ALA A 6 -18.13 10.10 -7.39
CA ALA A 6 -17.45 11.33 -7.06
C ALA A 6 -17.05 11.33 -5.57
N PHE A 7 -15.85 11.81 -5.26
CA PHE A 7 -15.36 11.93 -3.87
C PHE A 7 -14.85 13.33 -3.54
N ASP A 8 -14.61 14.17 -4.54
CA ASP A 8 -14.17 15.55 -4.38
C ASP A 8 -14.65 16.45 -5.52
N LEU A 9 -14.74 17.76 -5.26
CA LEU A 9 -15.05 18.79 -6.23
C LEU A 9 -13.89 19.79 -6.29
N VAL A 10 -13.24 19.86 -7.44
CA VAL A 10 -12.18 20.84 -7.72
C VAL A 10 -12.73 21.89 -8.69
N SER A 11 -12.94 23.11 -8.22
CA SER A 11 -13.46 24.22 -9.02
C SER A 11 -13.03 25.56 -8.44
N ASP A 12 -12.57 26.48 -9.30
CA ASP A 12 -12.28 27.86 -8.92
C ASP A 12 -13.56 28.73 -8.91
N ALA A 13 -14.59 28.34 -9.65
CA ALA A 13 -15.84 29.07 -9.80
C ALA A 13 -16.91 28.67 -8.76
N LEU A 14 -16.87 27.41 -8.31
CA LEU A 14 -17.77 26.84 -7.32
C LEU A 14 -16.91 26.49 -6.11
N ALA A 15 -16.88 27.34 -5.11
CA ALA A 15 -16.06 27.15 -3.92
C ALA A 15 -16.96 27.04 -2.66
N PRO A 16 -17.63 25.90 -2.43
CA PRO A 16 -18.24 25.65 -1.14
C PRO A 16 -17.17 25.76 -0.04
N ASP A 17 -17.55 26.37 1.06
CA ASP A 17 -16.68 26.57 2.22
C ASP A 17 -16.45 25.29 3.04
N ARG A 18 -17.34 24.29 2.86
CA ARG A 18 -17.35 23.03 3.59
C ARG A 18 -17.38 21.82 2.68
N LYS A 19 -16.71 20.75 3.08
CA LYS A 19 -16.70 19.46 2.36
C LYS A 19 -18.10 18.87 2.27
N MET A 20 -18.87 18.96 3.34
CA MET A 20 -20.26 18.49 3.33
C MET A 20 -21.10 19.20 2.26
N ASN A 21 -20.95 20.51 2.11
CA ASN A 21 -21.61 21.28 1.06
C ASN A 21 -21.17 20.87 -0.35
N GLN A 22 -19.92 20.44 -0.53
CA GLN A 22 -19.42 19.89 -1.80
C GLN A 22 -20.13 18.58 -2.14
N GLN A 23 -20.24 17.67 -1.18
CA GLN A 23 -20.91 16.38 -1.40
C GLN A 23 -22.39 16.58 -1.74
N GLU A 24 -23.11 17.42 -0.99
CA GLU A 24 -24.50 17.76 -1.28
C GLU A 24 -24.67 18.41 -2.67
N PHE A 25 -23.74 19.28 -3.08
CA PHE A 25 -23.75 19.87 -4.42
C PHE A 25 -23.64 18.80 -5.51
N LEU A 26 -22.71 17.86 -5.35
CA LEU A 26 -22.53 16.74 -6.29
C LEU A 26 -23.81 15.88 -6.38
N GLU A 27 -24.41 15.52 -5.26
CA GLU A 27 -25.66 14.74 -5.22
C GLU A 27 -26.82 15.46 -5.91
N ARG A 28 -27.01 16.76 -5.62
CA ARG A 28 -28.05 17.59 -6.25
C ARG A 28 -27.87 17.73 -7.76
N ASN A 29 -26.64 17.57 -8.27
CA ASN A 29 -26.33 17.59 -9.71
C ASN A 29 -26.32 16.19 -10.34
N GLY A 30 -26.78 15.16 -9.61
CA GLY A 30 -27.00 13.81 -10.14
C GLY A 30 -25.76 12.91 -10.16
N PHE A 31 -24.70 13.29 -9.48
CA PHE A 31 -23.53 12.41 -9.29
C PHE A 31 -23.78 11.41 -8.17
N SER A 32 -23.35 10.16 -8.37
CA SER A 32 -23.18 9.22 -7.27
C SER A 32 -21.96 9.64 -6.46
N VAL A 33 -22.10 9.86 -5.16
CA VAL A 33 -20.99 10.23 -4.27
C VAL A 33 -20.59 9.04 -3.39
N VAL A 34 -19.32 8.99 -2.98
CA VAL A 34 -18.88 8.02 -1.99
C VAL A 34 -19.64 8.26 -0.68
N PRO A 35 -20.05 7.20 0.06
CA PRO A 35 -20.72 7.37 1.33
C PRO A 35 -19.89 8.19 2.31
N TYR A 36 -20.53 9.14 2.97
CA TYR A 36 -19.89 10.03 3.94
C TYR A 36 -20.77 10.22 5.17
N CYS A 37 -20.17 10.62 6.27
CA CYS A 37 -20.86 11.08 7.47
C CYS A 37 -20.14 12.28 8.07
N TYR A 38 -20.89 13.12 8.77
CA TYR A 38 -20.35 14.27 9.49
C TYR A 38 -20.13 13.89 10.95
N LEU A 39 -18.96 14.21 11.48
CA LEU A 39 -18.61 14.09 12.89
C LEU A 39 -18.43 15.49 13.46
N ASP A 40 -19.16 15.80 14.53
CA ASP A 40 -19.05 17.06 15.28
C ASP A 40 -18.45 16.84 16.67
N SER A 41 -18.44 17.88 17.48
CA SER A 41 -17.88 17.84 18.83
C SER A 41 -18.67 16.98 19.84
N GLU A 42 -19.87 16.51 19.46
CA GLU A 42 -20.67 15.61 20.29
C GLU A 42 -20.26 14.14 20.10
N HIS A 43 -19.53 13.85 19.03
CA HIS A 43 -18.98 12.51 18.77
C HIS A 43 -17.68 12.31 19.53
N ASP A 44 -17.75 11.58 20.63
CA ASP A 44 -16.57 11.21 21.39
C ASP A 44 -15.77 10.06 20.74
N ASP A 45 -14.55 9.83 21.21
CA ASP A 45 -13.68 8.78 20.70
C ASP A 45 -14.32 7.38 20.73
N GLN A 46 -15.20 7.12 21.70
CA GLN A 46 -15.87 5.83 21.82
C GLN A 46 -16.93 5.62 20.74
N MET A 47 -17.68 6.66 20.41
CA MET A 47 -18.66 6.64 19.32
C MET A 47 -17.96 6.46 17.98
N VAL A 48 -16.90 7.20 17.73
CA VAL A 48 -16.09 7.06 16.49
C VAL A 48 -15.53 5.64 16.36
N ARG A 49 -14.92 5.11 17.41
CA ARG A 49 -14.42 3.70 17.41
C ARG A 49 -15.53 2.70 17.09
N LYS A 50 -16.69 2.85 17.72
CA LYS A 50 -17.84 1.97 17.47
C LYS A 50 -18.33 2.05 16.00
N MET A 51 -18.34 3.24 15.42
CA MET A 51 -18.69 3.41 13.99
C MET A 51 -17.66 2.70 13.09
N LEU A 52 -16.36 2.82 13.39
CA LEU A 52 -15.29 2.17 12.65
C LEU A 52 -15.36 0.64 12.78
N ASP A 53 -15.61 0.12 13.98
CA ASP A 53 -15.75 -1.33 14.24
C ASP A 53 -16.97 -1.94 13.53
N GLN A 54 -18.01 -1.13 13.29
CA GLN A 54 -19.22 -1.56 12.58
C GLN A 54 -19.10 -1.41 11.05
N PHE A 55 -18.06 -0.75 10.58
CA PHE A 55 -17.83 -0.58 9.17
C PHE A 55 -17.38 -1.90 8.53
N ASP A 56 -18.14 -2.38 7.55
CA ASP A 56 -17.81 -3.59 6.81
C ASP A 56 -17.52 -3.26 5.35
N PRO A 57 -16.25 -3.26 4.92
CA PRO A 57 -15.88 -2.94 3.54
C PRO A 57 -16.51 -3.88 2.52
N LYS A 58 -16.88 -5.11 2.92
CA LYS A 58 -17.51 -6.12 2.03
C LYS A 58 -18.96 -5.78 1.65
N ARG A 59 -19.58 -4.80 2.32
CA ARG A 59 -20.93 -4.34 2.01
C ARG A 59 -21.03 -3.35 0.86
N PHE A 60 -19.88 -2.86 0.38
CA PHE A 60 -19.85 -1.94 -0.74
C PHE A 60 -19.87 -2.66 -2.08
N ALA A 61 -20.49 -2.02 -3.08
CA ALA A 61 -20.53 -2.55 -4.45
C ALA A 61 -19.18 -2.46 -5.18
N TYR A 62 -18.21 -1.75 -4.57
CA TYR A 62 -16.85 -1.54 -5.08
C TYR A 62 -15.81 -1.80 -3.98
N PRO A 63 -14.56 -2.12 -4.33
CA PRO A 63 -13.50 -2.34 -3.35
C PRO A 63 -13.21 -1.09 -2.53
N VAL A 64 -13.10 -1.25 -1.20
CA VAL A 64 -12.79 -0.18 -0.23
C VAL A 64 -11.60 -0.62 0.61
N ASP A 65 -10.50 0.14 0.59
CA ASP A 65 -9.26 -0.15 1.33
C ASP A 65 -9.08 0.69 2.60
N GLY A 66 -9.98 1.62 2.85
CA GLY A 66 -9.93 2.47 4.05
C GLY A 66 -11.02 3.53 4.11
N ILE A 67 -10.98 4.31 5.18
CA ILE A 67 -11.82 5.49 5.40
C ILE A 67 -10.91 6.72 5.43
N ILE A 68 -11.33 7.79 4.76
CA ILE A 68 -10.66 9.09 4.84
C ILE A 68 -11.42 9.95 5.84
N MET A 69 -10.71 10.46 6.84
CA MET A 69 -11.21 11.48 7.75
C MET A 69 -10.58 12.82 7.36
N GLU A 70 -11.39 13.83 7.11
CA GLU A 70 -10.89 15.15 6.72
C GLU A 70 -11.66 16.27 7.43
N TYR A 71 -11.05 17.45 7.52
CA TYR A 71 -11.71 18.60 8.06
C TYR A 71 -12.81 19.10 7.13
N ASP A 72 -14.00 19.35 7.70
CA ASP A 72 -15.13 19.88 6.95
C ASP A 72 -14.89 21.33 6.47
N ASP A 73 -14.23 22.17 7.28
CA ASP A 73 -13.83 23.52 6.90
C ASP A 73 -12.65 23.47 5.92
N ILE A 74 -12.91 23.81 4.65
CA ILE A 74 -11.92 23.72 3.57
C ILE A 74 -10.81 24.75 3.73
N ALA A 75 -11.12 25.96 4.20
CA ALA A 75 -10.12 27.00 4.40
C ALA A 75 -9.16 26.64 5.53
N TYR A 76 -9.69 26.12 6.62
CA TYR A 76 -8.89 25.59 7.72
C TYR A 76 -8.03 24.42 7.25
N GLY A 77 -8.62 23.44 6.57
CA GLY A 77 -7.89 22.30 6.04
C GLY A 77 -6.71 22.71 5.15
N LYS A 78 -6.90 23.65 4.23
CA LYS A 78 -5.83 24.20 3.37
C LYS A 78 -4.75 24.92 4.18
N SER A 79 -5.12 25.59 5.29
CA SER A 79 -4.15 26.31 6.14
C SER A 79 -3.15 25.38 6.83
N LEU A 80 -3.46 24.09 6.98
CA LEU A 80 -2.57 23.09 7.57
C LEU A 80 -1.40 22.70 6.65
N GLY A 81 -1.46 23.11 5.37
CA GLY A 81 -0.43 22.84 4.39
C GLY A 81 -0.36 21.38 3.95
N ALA A 82 0.75 21.03 3.32
CA ALA A 82 1.03 19.68 2.82
C ALA A 82 2.50 19.32 3.06
N THR A 83 2.77 18.04 3.26
CA THR A 83 4.11 17.47 3.07
C THR A 83 4.36 17.26 1.58
N GLY A 84 5.56 16.82 1.17
CA GLY A 84 5.90 16.64 -0.25
C GLY A 84 4.94 15.74 -1.05
N HIS A 85 4.11 14.92 -0.39
CA HIS A 85 3.20 13.97 -1.04
C HIS A 85 1.80 13.88 -0.40
N HIS A 86 1.57 14.51 0.75
CA HIS A 86 0.30 14.37 1.48
C HIS A 86 -0.17 15.71 2.02
N GLU A 87 -1.47 15.97 1.89
CA GLU A 87 -2.12 17.10 2.52
C GLU A 87 -2.39 16.81 3.99
N ASN A 88 -2.09 17.77 4.88
CA ASN A 88 -2.25 17.59 6.33
C ASN A 88 -3.72 17.70 6.78
N ARG A 89 -4.64 18.04 5.87
CA ARG A 89 -6.07 18.18 6.14
C ARG A 89 -6.82 16.86 6.29
N LEU A 90 -6.20 15.74 5.89
CA LEU A 90 -6.85 14.44 5.86
C LEU A 90 -5.96 13.34 6.47
N ILE A 91 -6.62 12.33 7.01
CA ILE A 91 -5.99 11.11 7.52
C ILE A 91 -6.74 9.92 6.92
N ALA A 92 -5.98 8.98 6.36
CA ALA A 92 -6.52 7.70 5.92
C ALA A 92 -6.40 6.66 7.05
N LEU A 93 -7.52 6.09 7.44
CA LEU A 93 -7.58 4.91 8.30
C LEU A 93 -7.75 3.69 7.41
N LYS A 94 -6.74 2.81 7.39
CA LYS A 94 -6.77 1.55 6.65
C LYS A 94 -6.98 0.38 7.58
N TRP A 95 -7.63 -0.67 7.06
CA TRP A 95 -7.75 -1.94 7.80
C TRP A 95 -6.40 -2.65 7.80
N SER A 96 -6.25 -3.57 8.75
CA SER A 96 -5.14 -4.52 8.70
C SER A 96 -5.34 -5.42 7.48
N ASP A 97 -4.30 -5.55 6.66
CA ASP A 97 -4.32 -6.49 5.55
C ASP A 97 -4.47 -7.92 6.07
N GLU A 98 -5.25 -8.74 5.36
CA GLU A 98 -5.36 -10.17 5.65
C GLU A 98 -4.04 -10.86 5.28
N LEU A 99 -3.48 -11.61 6.22
CA LEU A 99 -2.21 -12.31 6.04
C LEU A 99 -2.46 -13.75 5.58
N TYR A 100 -1.74 -14.16 4.55
CA TYR A 100 -1.80 -15.49 3.97
C TYR A 100 -0.48 -16.22 4.18
N GLU A 101 -0.54 -17.41 4.77
CA GLU A 101 0.63 -18.24 5.02
C GLU A 101 1.06 -18.99 3.75
N THR A 102 2.37 -19.00 3.46
CA THR A 102 2.96 -19.76 2.37
C THR A 102 4.40 -20.16 2.67
N ARG A 103 5.07 -20.84 1.72
CA ARG A 103 6.44 -21.30 1.85
C ARG A 103 7.37 -20.54 0.91
N PHE A 104 8.43 -19.95 1.47
CA PHE A 104 9.49 -19.33 0.67
C PHE A 104 10.26 -20.37 -0.14
N ARG A 105 10.53 -20.09 -1.43
CA ARG A 105 11.20 -21.00 -2.37
C ARG A 105 12.52 -20.47 -2.90
N GLY A 106 12.79 -19.18 -2.76
CA GLY A 106 14.02 -18.57 -3.23
C GLY A 106 13.81 -17.18 -3.76
N VAL A 107 14.75 -16.72 -4.58
CA VAL A 107 14.66 -15.41 -5.22
C VAL A 107 14.88 -15.48 -6.73
N GLU A 108 14.25 -14.59 -7.43
CA GLU A 108 14.54 -14.24 -8.82
C GLU A 108 15.25 -12.87 -8.83
N LEU A 109 16.37 -12.80 -9.55
CA LEU A 109 17.12 -11.57 -9.76
C LEU A 109 16.87 -11.06 -11.18
N ALA A 110 16.65 -9.75 -11.34
CA ALA A 110 16.51 -9.13 -12.66
C ALA A 110 17.34 -7.85 -12.73
N THR A 111 18.21 -7.75 -13.75
CA THR A 111 19.08 -6.58 -13.95
C THR A 111 18.37 -5.52 -14.77
N THR A 112 18.29 -4.30 -14.26
CA THR A 112 17.74 -3.16 -14.97
C THR A 112 18.73 -2.57 -15.96
N ARG A 113 18.24 -1.70 -16.84
CA ARG A 113 19.09 -0.98 -17.82
C ARG A 113 20.21 -0.14 -17.17
N THR A 114 20.03 0.28 -15.94
CA THR A 114 21.01 1.07 -15.19
C THR A 114 22.00 0.22 -14.40
N GLY A 115 21.97 -1.11 -14.56
CA GLY A 115 22.79 -2.04 -13.82
C GLY A 115 22.29 -2.39 -12.41
N MET A 116 21.26 -1.72 -11.90
CA MET A 116 20.64 -2.10 -10.64
C MET A 116 19.98 -3.48 -10.77
N VAL A 117 20.11 -4.33 -9.75
CA VAL A 117 19.52 -5.67 -9.74
C VAL A 117 18.39 -5.71 -8.72
N SER A 118 17.18 -5.97 -9.20
CA SER A 118 16.01 -6.17 -8.36
C SER A 118 15.97 -7.59 -7.79
N ILE A 119 15.46 -7.70 -6.58
CA ILE A 119 15.28 -8.96 -5.85
C ILE A 119 13.79 -9.22 -5.73
N THR A 120 13.33 -10.36 -6.22
CA THR A 120 11.93 -10.80 -6.11
C THR A 120 11.89 -12.11 -5.35
N GLY A 121 11.20 -12.15 -4.21
CA GLY A 121 10.97 -13.38 -3.46
C GLY A 121 9.98 -14.28 -4.18
N LEU A 122 10.29 -15.57 -4.24
CA LEU A 122 9.46 -16.62 -4.82
C LEU A 122 8.89 -17.47 -3.68
N PHE A 123 7.62 -17.85 -3.78
CA PHE A 123 6.94 -18.68 -2.78
C PHE A 123 5.86 -19.56 -3.42
N ASP A 124 5.34 -20.52 -2.66
CA ASP A 124 4.26 -21.38 -3.15
C ASP A 124 3.04 -20.55 -3.51
N PRO A 125 2.35 -20.87 -4.61
CA PRO A 125 1.20 -20.10 -5.06
C PRO A 125 0.10 -20.01 -4.01
N VAL A 126 -0.41 -18.79 -3.77
CA VAL A 126 -1.52 -18.52 -2.85
C VAL A 126 -2.61 -17.75 -3.60
N ASN A 127 -3.87 -18.12 -3.38
CA ASN A 127 -4.99 -17.37 -3.91
C ASN A 127 -5.37 -16.26 -2.92
N ILE A 128 -5.23 -15.02 -3.34
CA ILE A 128 -5.64 -13.82 -2.59
C ILE A 128 -6.67 -13.08 -3.41
N ASP A 129 -7.89 -13.00 -2.91
CA ASP A 129 -9.01 -12.32 -3.57
C ASP A 129 -9.19 -12.71 -5.05
N GLY A 130 -9.18 -14.02 -5.32
CA GLY A 130 -9.38 -14.57 -6.66
C GLY A 130 -8.16 -14.44 -7.60
N THR A 131 -7.04 -13.92 -7.12
CA THR A 131 -5.78 -13.84 -7.88
C THR A 131 -4.74 -14.75 -7.26
N VAL A 132 -4.13 -15.62 -8.09
CA VAL A 132 -3.02 -16.47 -7.64
C VAL A 132 -1.72 -15.67 -7.71
N VAL A 133 -1.04 -15.53 -6.57
CA VAL A 133 0.25 -14.87 -6.44
C VAL A 133 1.32 -15.86 -5.98
N SER A 134 2.55 -15.74 -6.49
CA SER A 134 3.68 -16.61 -6.15
C SER A 134 5.00 -15.85 -6.07
N ARG A 135 4.95 -14.52 -6.16
CA ARG A 135 6.13 -13.66 -6.11
C ARG A 135 5.83 -12.31 -5.50
N ALA A 136 6.79 -11.74 -4.78
CA ALA A 136 6.73 -10.40 -4.22
C ALA A 136 8.08 -9.70 -4.32
N TYR A 137 8.06 -8.39 -4.61
CA TYR A 137 9.27 -7.59 -4.72
C TYR A 137 9.87 -7.29 -3.34
N LEU A 138 11.18 -7.51 -3.16
CA LEU A 138 11.90 -7.33 -1.89
C LEU A 138 12.65 -5.99 -1.79
N HIS A 139 12.31 -5.04 -2.64
CA HIS A 139 12.79 -3.65 -2.64
C HIS A 139 14.32 -3.47 -2.60
N ASN A 140 15.01 -4.03 -1.61
CA ASN A 140 16.45 -3.83 -1.39
C ASN A 140 17.05 -4.95 -0.52
N LEU A 141 18.41 -4.93 -0.37
CA LEU A 141 19.12 -5.92 0.44
C LEU A 141 18.85 -5.83 1.93
N ASP A 142 18.55 -4.64 2.45
CA ASP A 142 18.30 -4.49 3.89
C ASP A 142 17.04 -5.25 4.29
N ILE A 143 15.97 -5.15 3.47
CA ILE A 143 14.73 -5.91 3.66
C ILE A 143 14.96 -7.42 3.47
N PHE A 144 15.75 -7.82 2.47
CA PHE A 144 16.09 -9.22 2.27
C PHE A 144 16.79 -9.81 3.51
N ASP A 145 17.78 -9.11 4.06
CA ASP A 145 18.54 -9.56 5.23
C ASP A 145 17.69 -9.55 6.51
N GLU A 146 16.77 -8.59 6.66
CA GLU A 146 15.85 -8.50 7.79
C GLU A 146 14.95 -9.72 7.91
N PHE A 147 14.47 -10.24 6.78
CA PHE A 147 13.62 -11.42 6.76
C PHE A 147 14.34 -12.74 7.08
N GLN A 148 15.66 -12.80 7.01
CA GLN A 148 16.46 -13.99 7.36
C GLN A 148 15.95 -15.27 6.69
N PHE A 149 15.76 -15.25 5.38
CA PHE A 149 15.14 -16.34 4.64
C PHE A 149 15.93 -17.64 4.67
N GLY A 150 15.19 -18.76 4.62
CA GLY A 150 15.65 -20.07 4.23
C GLY A 150 14.63 -20.74 3.32
N GLU A 151 15.09 -21.61 2.42
CA GLU A 151 14.16 -22.36 1.56
C GLU A 151 13.23 -23.24 2.40
N GLY A 152 11.94 -23.13 2.14
CA GLY A 152 10.88 -23.80 2.90
C GLY A 152 10.41 -23.07 4.14
N ASP A 153 10.98 -21.89 4.47
CA ASP A 153 10.49 -21.06 5.57
C ASP A 153 9.02 -20.71 5.41
N THR A 154 8.31 -20.68 6.53
CA THR A 154 6.93 -20.17 6.59
C THR A 154 6.94 -18.66 6.60
N ILE A 155 6.35 -18.06 5.58
CA ILE A 155 6.22 -16.61 5.42
C ILE A 155 4.76 -16.21 5.36
N HIS A 156 4.48 -14.98 5.76
CA HIS A 156 3.19 -14.35 5.51
C HIS A 156 3.29 -13.35 4.36
N ILE A 157 2.26 -13.37 3.55
CA ILE A 157 2.10 -12.43 2.43
C ILE A 157 0.75 -11.72 2.52
N TYR A 158 0.67 -10.56 1.91
CA TYR A 158 -0.56 -9.77 1.76
C TYR A 158 -0.54 -9.00 0.44
N LYS A 159 -1.64 -8.37 0.06
CA LYS A 159 -1.69 -7.41 -1.05
C LYS A 159 -1.76 -5.99 -0.54
N ALA A 160 -0.66 -5.26 -0.60
CA ALA A 160 -0.69 -3.83 -0.32
C ALA A 160 -1.62 -3.10 -1.30
N ASN A 161 -2.48 -2.24 -0.76
CA ASN A 161 -3.52 -1.52 -1.54
C ASN A 161 -4.37 -2.46 -2.42
N MET A 162 -4.63 -3.69 -1.97
CA MET A 162 -5.43 -4.71 -2.67
C MET A 162 -4.84 -5.20 -4.01
N ILE A 163 -3.63 -4.77 -4.39
CA ILE A 163 -3.07 -5.00 -5.72
C ILE A 163 -1.68 -5.65 -5.66
N ILE A 164 -0.77 -5.11 -4.84
CA ILE A 164 0.66 -5.42 -4.90
C ILE A 164 1.04 -6.47 -3.85
N PRO A 165 1.44 -7.70 -4.25
CA PRO A 165 1.88 -8.71 -3.30
C PRO A 165 3.15 -8.26 -2.56
N GLN A 166 3.14 -8.42 -1.23
CA GLN A 166 4.27 -8.15 -0.36
C GLN A 166 4.44 -9.24 0.68
N ILE A 167 5.68 -9.45 1.13
CA ILE A 167 5.98 -10.31 2.27
C ILE A 167 5.85 -9.46 3.53
N ALA A 168 4.99 -9.88 4.46
CA ALA A 168 4.79 -9.20 5.73
C ALA A 168 5.85 -9.58 6.77
N ASP A 169 6.10 -10.88 6.89
CA ASP A 169 7.09 -11.43 7.81
C ASP A 169 7.60 -12.81 7.35
N ASN A 170 8.71 -13.25 7.97
CA ASN A 170 9.17 -14.63 7.93
C ASN A 170 9.08 -15.21 9.35
N LYS A 171 8.16 -16.12 9.58
CA LYS A 171 7.96 -16.74 10.90
C LYS A 171 9.07 -17.67 11.31
N THR A 172 9.68 -18.35 10.37
CA THR A 172 10.71 -19.37 10.65
C THR A 172 12.07 -18.73 10.88
N GLN A 173 12.46 -17.76 10.06
CA GLN A 173 13.74 -17.04 10.11
C GLN A 173 14.95 -17.97 10.20
N SER A 174 14.99 -19.02 9.37
CA SER A 174 16.06 -20.02 9.42
C SER A 174 17.43 -19.49 8.97
N ASN A 175 17.45 -18.38 8.25
CA ASN A 175 18.64 -17.65 7.78
C ASN A 175 19.65 -18.56 7.02
N THR A 176 19.14 -19.50 6.24
CA THR A 176 19.96 -20.47 5.51
C THR A 176 20.07 -20.18 4.01
N TYR A 177 19.26 -19.25 3.49
CA TYR A 177 19.26 -18.90 2.08
C TYR A 177 20.40 -17.97 1.72
N THR A 178 21.23 -18.37 0.77
CA THR A 178 22.33 -17.56 0.26
C THR A 178 21.95 -16.90 -1.05
N LEU A 179 21.99 -15.57 -1.08
CA LEU A 179 21.66 -14.79 -2.27
C LEU A 179 22.71 -15.01 -3.37
N PRO A 180 22.30 -15.31 -4.62
CA PRO A 180 23.24 -15.42 -5.73
C PRO A 180 23.94 -14.08 -6.01
N MET A 181 25.28 -14.06 -6.03
CA MET A 181 26.07 -12.85 -6.28
C MET A 181 26.61 -12.78 -7.72
N ARG A 182 25.81 -13.29 -8.69
CA ARG A 182 26.10 -13.24 -10.11
C ARG A 182 24.95 -12.62 -10.88
N CYS A 183 25.29 -11.74 -11.82
CA CYS A 183 24.31 -11.09 -12.69
C CYS A 183 23.57 -12.11 -13.57
N PRO A 184 22.24 -12.13 -13.55
CA PRO A 184 21.46 -13.06 -14.37
C PRO A 184 21.58 -12.79 -15.89
N CYS A 185 21.99 -11.56 -16.28
CA CYS A 185 22.13 -11.21 -17.68
C CYS A 185 23.50 -11.54 -18.28
N CYS A 186 24.59 -11.26 -17.54
CA CYS A 186 25.95 -11.38 -18.08
C CYS A 186 26.84 -12.38 -17.33
N GLY A 187 26.38 -12.97 -16.22
CA GLY A 187 27.15 -13.88 -15.37
C GLY A 187 28.27 -13.24 -14.56
N GLY A 188 28.50 -11.92 -14.72
CA GLY A 188 29.50 -11.17 -13.96
C GLY A 188 29.16 -11.05 -12.47
N PRO A 189 30.13 -10.62 -11.64
CA PRO A 189 29.88 -10.44 -10.21
C PRO A 189 28.91 -9.30 -9.95
N LEU A 190 28.13 -9.44 -8.89
CA LEU A 190 27.30 -8.36 -8.35
C LEU A 190 28.03 -7.68 -7.20
N THR A 191 27.85 -6.39 -7.09
CA THR A 191 28.37 -5.54 -6.01
C THR A 191 27.25 -4.90 -5.23
N VAL A 192 27.53 -4.55 -3.99
CA VAL A 192 26.60 -3.83 -3.12
C VAL A 192 26.94 -2.35 -3.12
N ARG A 193 25.97 -1.52 -3.49
CA ARG A 193 26.09 -0.05 -3.40
C ARG A 193 25.05 0.51 -2.43
N ARG A 194 25.38 1.64 -1.81
CA ARG A 194 24.42 2.39 -1.00
C ARG A 194 23.81 3.53 -1.80
N THR A 195 22.48 3.67 -1.70
CA THR A 195 21.77 4.84 -2.23
C THR A 195 22.08 6.07 -1.40
N VAL A 196 21.67 7.27 -1.87
CA VAL A 196 21.77 8.53 -1.11
C VAL A 196 21.04 8.42 0.25
N GLY A 197 19.94 7.66 0.32
CA GLY A 197 19.21 7.38 1.56
C GLY A 197 19.84 6.28 2.45
N GLY A 198 21.04 5.76 2.09
CA GLY A 198 21.76 4.76 2.87
C GLY A 198 21.38 3.30 2.63
N THR A 199 20.31 3.04 1.87
CA THR A 199 19.79 1.69 1.57
C THR A 199 20.74 0.91 0.68
N ARG A 200 20.97 -0.37 0.98
CA ARG A 200 21.85 -1.26 0.19
C ARG A 200 21.09 -1.83 -1.01
N GLN A 201 21.72 -1.74 -2.17
CA GLN A 201 21.22 -2.28 -3.44
C GLN A 201 22.27 -3.12 -4.15
N LEU A 202 21.83 -4.12 -4.92
CA LEU A 202 22.72 -4.90 -5.79
C LEU A 202 22.91 -4.20 -7.14
N TYR A 203 24.15 -4.26 -7.66
CA TYR A 203 24.50 -3.72 -8.97
C TYR A 203 25.38 -4.70 -9.74
N CYS A 204 25.17 -4.75 -11.04
CA CYS A 204 26.08 -5.37 -12.00
C CYS A 204 27.10 -4.34 -12.48
N GLU A 205 28.37 -4.67 -12.42
CA GLU A 205 29.49 -3.77 -12.82
C GLU A 205 29.74 -3.76 -14.34
N ASN A 206 29.12 -4.68 -15.05
CA ASN A 206 29.37 -4.85 -16.50
C ASN A 206 28.39 -4.01 -17.35
#